data_1443f2bc290389a401aba113ab452fc7
#
_entry.id   1443f2bc290389a401aba113ab452fc7
#
_cell.length_a   1.000
_cell.length_b   1.000
_cell.length_c   1.000
_cell.angle_alpha   90.00
_cell.angle_beta   90.00
_cell.angle_gamma   90.00
#
_symmetry.space_group_name_H-M   'P 1'
#
loop_
_entity.id
_entity.type
_entity.pdbx_description
1 polymer ?
#
loop_
_entity_poly.entity_id
_entity_poly.type
_entity_poly.pdbx_seq_one_letter_code
_entity_poly.pdbx_strand_id
1 'polypeptide(L)'
;PAESTAYRLAKHDRKRWPEIRTAGKPGDTPYYTNSSHLPVDFTSDIFDALDIQDPLQTLYTSGTVFHAFLGEKLPDWKAAANLVRTIAENYELPYYTISPTYSICSEHGYLAGEQKVCPQCGRPTEVYSRITGYYRPVQNWNDGKLQEFQNRKLYDIGNSHMKKKARAVALNGGGEPAVKQSAPMPETAVKYLFTTKTCPNCSLAKKYLDHETYVPVDAEEHADLARKYGVMQAPTLVVVEGDSCRKYVDASNIKKYVESGMRS
;
A
#
# COMPACT_ATOMS: atom_id res chain seq x y z
N PRO A 1 -4.49 -22.01 -19.53
CA PRO A 1 -4.37 -20.93 -18.56
C PRO A 1 -2.93 -20.46 -18.44
N ALA A 2 -2.72 -19.16 -18.37
CA ALA A 2 -1.40 -18.54 -18.38
C ALA A 2 -0.49 -19.04 -17.24
N GLU A 3 -1.05 -19.25 -16.05
CA GLU A 3 -0.29 -19.65 -14.88
C GLU A 3 0.39 -21.03 -15.00
N SER A 4 -0.24 -22.01 -15.60
CA SER A 4 0.39 -23.32 -15.79
C SER A 4 1.40 -23.29 -16.93
N THR A 5 1.16 -22.50 -17.95
CA THR A 5 2.09 -22.30 -19.07
C THR A 5 3.36 -21.60 -18.59
N ALA A 6 3.26 -20.52 -17.82
CA ALA A 6 4.41 -19.79 -17.28
C ALA A 6 5.33 -20.70 -16.44
N TYR A 7 4.77 -21.53 -15.57
CA TYR A 7 5.53 -22.51 -14.79
C TYR A 7 6.23 -23.55 -15.68
N ARG A 8 5.51 -24.12 -16.63
CA ARG A 8 6.07 -25.12 -17.54
C ARG A 8 7.19 -24.55 -18.39
N LEU A 9 7.03 -23.37 -18.95
CA LEU A 9 8.07 -22.68 -19.70
C LEU A 9 9.30 -22.43 -18.83
N ALA A 10 9.15 -21.85 -17.65
CA ALA A 10 10.28 -21.59 -16.75
C ALA A 10 11.08 -22.87 -16.40
N LYS A 11 10.37 -23.98 -16.18
CA LYS A 11 10.99 -25.29 -15.90
C LYS A 11 11.78 -25.82 -17.12
N HIS A 12 11.22 -25.70 -18.33
CA HIS A 12 11.89 -26.12 -19.54
C HIS A 12 13.07 -25.22 -19.88
N ASP A 13 12.90 -23.92 -19.75
CA ASP A 13 13.93 -22.94 -20.06
C ASP A 13 15.15 -23.09 -19.14
N ARG A 14 14.96 -23.25 -17.84
CA ARG A 14 16.07 -23.50 -16.90
C ARG A 14 16.81 -24.81 -17.17
N LYS A 15 16.10 -25.82 -17.68
CA LYS A 15 16.73 -27.08 -18.08
C LYS A 15 17.58 -26.94 -19.35
N ARG A 16 17.11 -26.12 -20.30
CA ARG A 16 17.76 -25.95 -21.62
C ARG A 16 18.83 -24.86 -21.59
N TRP A 17 18.57 -23.81 -20.79
CA TRP A 17 19.48 -22.66 -20.63
C TRP A 17 19.63 -22.35 -19.13
N PRO A 18 20.61 -23.00 -18.46
CA PRO A 18 20.78 -22.89 -17.01
C PRO A 18 21.00 -21.46 -16.51
N GLU A 19 21.52 -20.57 -17.35
CA GLU A 19 21.78 -19.16 -17.08
C GLU A 19 20.54 -18.25 -17.18
N ILE A 20 19.40 -18.78 -17.68
CA ILE A 20 18.19 -17.95 -17.85
C ILE A 20 17.67 -17.49 -16.49
N ARG A 21 17.30 -16.21 -16.42
CA ARG A 21 16.71 -15.65 -15.21
C ARG A 21 15.23 -16.01 -15.14
N THR A 22 14.84 -16.61 -14.04
CA THR A 22 13.44 -16.85 -13.65
C THR A 22 13.16 -16.09 -12.36
N ALA A 23 11.89 -15.92 -12.01
CA ALA A 23 11.50 -15.41 -10.69
C ALA A 23 11.80 -16.46 -9.60
N GLY A 24 11.84 -15.99 -8.34
CA GLY A 24 12.21 -16.78 -7.18
C GLY A 24 13.69 -16.68 -6.82
N LYS A 25 14.08 -17.30 -5.71
CA LYS A 25 15.44 -17.35 -5.21
C LYS A 25 16.20 -18.54 -5.82
N PRO A 26 17.54 -18.56 -5.76
CA PRO A 26 18.30 -19.76 -6.11
C PRO A 26 17.83 -20.97 -5.27
N GLY A 27 17.49 -22.07 -5.98
CA GLY A 27 16.96 -23.27 -5.35
C GLY A 27 15.42 -23.39 -5.31
N ASP A 28 14.71 -22.29 -5.52
CA ASP A 28 13.25 -22.30 -5.62
C ASP A 28 12.75 -23.00 -6.88
N THR A 29 11.51 -23.45 -6.85
CA THR A 29 10.77 -23.88 -8.06
C THR A 29 10.68 -22.70 -9.02
N PRO A 30 11.19 -22.83 -10.27
CA PRO A 30 11.25 -21.71 -11.21
C PRO A 30 9.86 -21.35 -11.72
N TYR A 31 9.59 -20.05 -11.84
CA TYR A 31 8.37 -19.53 -12.47
C TYR A 31 8.64 -18.19 -13.16
N TYR A 32 7.79 -17.79 -14.08
CA TYR A 32 7.77 -16.46 -14.66
C TYR A 32 6.64 -15.64 -14.04
N THR A 33 6.88 -14.35 -13.87
CA THR A 33 5.82 -13.39 -13.53
C THR A 33 4.83 -13.25 -14.70
N ASN A 34 3.61 -12.83 -14.40
CA ASN A 34 2.64 -12.55 -15.46
C ASN A 34 2.98 -11.22 -16.15
N SER A 35 3.08 -11.24 -17.47
CA SER A 35 3.32 -10.04 -18.28
C SER A 35 4.47 -9.17 -17.73
N SER A 36 4.26 -7.86 -17.60
CA SER A 36 5.20 -6.90 -17.03
C SER A 36 4.99 -6.67 -15.52
N HIS A 37 4.28 -7.56 -14.82
CA HIS A 37 4.11 -7.43 -13.38
C HIS A 37 5.45 -7.51 -12.66
N LEU A 38 5.58 -6.72 -11.59
CA LEU A 38 6.72 -6.79 -10.69
C LEU A 38 6.85 -8.19 -10.07
N PRO A 39 8.09 -8.62 -9.75
CA PRO A 39 8.28 -9.78 -8.90
C PRO A 39 7.48 -9.63 -7.61
N VAL A 40 6.85 -10.71 -7.17
CA VAL A 40 5.93 -10.69 -6.01
C VAL A 40 6.63 -10.40 -4.67
N ASP A 41 7.95 -10.47 -4.64
CA ASP A 41 8.81 -10.18 -3.50
C ASP A 41 9.50 -8.81 -3.60
N PHE A 42 9.12 -7.97 -4.56
CA PHE A 42 9.80 -6.70 -4.82
C PHE A 42 9.68 -5.72 -3.65
N THR A 43 8.47 -5.40 -3.21
CA THR A 43 8.22 -4.44 -2.12
C THR A 43 6.98 -4.82 -1.31
N SER A 44 6.93 -4.37 -0.06
CA SER A 44 5.73 -4.39 0.79
C SER A 44 4.97 -3.05 0.80
N ASP A 45 5.51 -2.02 0.15
CA ASP A 45 4.83 -0.73 -0.02
C ASP A 45 4.03 -0.74 -1.33
N ILE A 46 2.71 -0.58 -1.21
CA ILE A 46 1.81 -0.59 -2.37
C ILE A 46 2.08 0.60 -3.31
N PHE A 47 2.46 1.75 -2.78
CA PHE A 47 2.69 2.95 -3.59
C PHE A 47 4.00 2.84 -4.36
N ASP A 48 5.05 2.23 -3.80
CA ASP A 48 6.28 1.91 -4.54
C ASP A 48 5.98 1.00 -5.74
N ALA A 49 5.12 -0.01 -5.55
CA ALA A 49 4.72 -0.89 -6.63
C ALA A 49 3.86 -0.17 -7.69
N LEU A 50 2.92 0.68 -7.26
CA LEU A 50 2.08 1.48 -8.14
C LEU A 50 2.91 2.48 -8.95
N ASP A 51 3.90 3.14 -8.35
CA ASP A 51 4.78 4.10 -9.03
C ASP A 51 5.53 3.49 -10.22
N ILE A 52 5.86 2.20 -10.13
CA ILE A 52 6.53 1.46 -11.22
C ILE A 52 5.53 0.91 -12.23
N GLN A 53 4.39 0.37 -11.76
CA GLN A 53 3.42 -0.31 -12.62
C GLN A 53 2.54 0.65 -13.43
N ASP A 54 2.21 1.80 -12.87
CA ASP A 54 1.33 2.78 -13.49
C ASP A 54 1.79 3.20 -14.90
N PRO A 55 3.03 3.70 -15.11
CA PRO A 55 3.49 4.10 -16.44
C PRO A 55 3.62 2.96 -17.43
N LEU A 56 3.74 1.72 -16.95
CA LEU A 56 3.83 0.54 -17.82
C LEU A 56 2.45 0.04 -18.24
N GLN A 57 1.51 -0.02 -17.30
CA GLN A 57 0.19 -0.59 -17.57
C GLN A 57 -0.70 0.30 -18.44
N THR A 58 -0.48 1.60 -18.44
CA THR A 58 -1.16 2.53 -19.35
C THR A 58 -0.75 2.38 -20.80
N LEU A 59 0.39 1.72 -21.09
CA LEU A 59 0.86 1.46 -22.46
C LEU A 59 0.28 0.18 -23.07
N TYR A 60 -0.48 -0.61 -22.32
CA TYR A 60 -1.08 -1.83 -22.87
C TYR A 60 -2.19 -1.52 -23.86
N THR A 61 -2.19 -2.22 -24.97
CA THR A 61 -3.26 -2.16 -25.98
C THR A 61 -4.42 -3.10 -25.68
N SER A 62 -4.29 -3.92 -24.67
CA SER A 62 -5.30 -4.87 -24.19
C SER A 62 -5.40 -4.79 -22.65
N GLY A 63 -6.25 -5.63 -22.07
CA GLY A 63 -6.49 -5.63 -20.62
C GLY A 63 -5.24 -5.90 -19.80
N THR A 64 -5.08 -5.15 -18.73
CA THR A 64 -4.07 -5.34 -17.70
C THR A 64 -4.70 -5.15 -16.32
N VAL A 65 -4.04 -5.62 -15.26
CA VAL A 65 -4.52 -5.49 -13.89
C VAL A 65 -3.35 -5.42 -12.91
N PHE A 66 -3.48 -4.56 -11.91
CA PHE A 66 -2.61 -4.56 -10.75
C PHE A 66 -3.28 -5.31 -9.60
N HIS A 67 -2.65 -6.36 -9.08
CA HIS A 67 -3.15 -7.12 -7.94
C HIS A 67 -2.48 -6.66 -6.65
N ALA A 68 -3.22 -5.97 -5.79
CA ALA A 68 -2.78 -5.64 -4.45
C ALA A 68 -3.04 -6.83 -3.51
N PHE A 69 -2.01 -7.64 -3.25
CA PHE A 69 -2.10 -8.76 -2.32
C PHE A 69 -1.97 -8.28 -0.88
N LEU A 70 -3.03 -8.41 -0.12
CA LEU A 70 -3.06 -8.08 1.30
C LEU A 70 -2.99 -9.37 2.15
N GLY A 71 -2.31 -9.29 3.30
CA GLY A 71 -2.22 -10.41 4.24
C GLY A 71 -3.56 -10.76 4.88
N GLU A 72 -4.40 -9.74 5.06
CA GLU A 72 -5.71 -9.86 5.68
C GLU A 72 -6.71 -8.86 5.08
N LYS A 73 -7.95 -8.97 5.49
CA LYS A 73 -9.01 -8.03 5.13
C LYS A 73 -8.71 -6.65 5.73
N LEU A 74 -8.93 -5.59 4.98
CA LEU A 74 -8.91 -4.23 5.52
C LEU A 74 -9.88 -4.08 6.69
N PRO A 75 -9.54 -3.25 7.71
CA PRO A 75 -10.30 -3.17 8.96
C PRO A 75 -11.77 -2.82 8.75
N ASP A 76 -12.06 -1.93 7.81
CA ASP A 76 -13.42 -1.54 7.48
C ASP A 76 -13.56 -1.11 6.01
N TRP A 77 -14.81 -0.86 5.59
CA TRP A 77 -15.11 -0.41 4.23
C TRP A 77 -14.57 1.00 3.94
N LYS A 78 -14.40 1.86 4.96
CA LYS A 78 -13.87 3.22 4.79
C LYS A 78 -12.38 3.18 4.45
N ALA A 79 -11.62 2.30 5.10
CA ALA A 79 -10.23 2.06 4.76
C ALA A 79 -10.09 1.56 3.30
N ALA A 80 -10.97 0.65 2.87
CA ALA A 80 -11.01 0.19 1.48
C ALA A 80 -11.38 1.33 0.51
N ALA A 81 -12.40 2.12 0.83
CA ALA A 81 -12.82 3.24 0.01
C ALA A 81 -11.72 4.32 -0.09
N ASN A 82 -11.03 4.60 1.00
CA ASN A 82 -9.91 5.56 0.99
C ASN A 82 -8.74 5.07 0.14
N LEU A 83 -8.35 3.80 0.25
CA LEU A 83 -7.30 3.23 -0.60
C LEU A 83 -7.69 3.29 -2.08
N VAL A 84 -8.91 2.88 -2.43
CA VAL A 84 -9.44 2.95 -3.80
C VAL A 84 -9.42 4.38 -4.32
N ARG A 85 -9.91 5.34 -3.53
CA ARG A 85 -9.90 6.76 -3.90
C ARG A 85 -8.48 7.28 -4.09
N THR A 86 -7.56 6.98 -3.16
CA THR A 86 -6.17 7.42 -3.25
C THR A 86 -5.51 6.90 -4.52
N ILE A 87 -5.75 5.64 -4.90
CA ILE A 87 -5.23 5.07 -6.14
C ILE A 87 -5.86 5.77 -7.35
N ALA A 88 -7.18 5.89 -7.39
CA ALA A 88 -7.90 6.47 -8.52
C ALA A 88 -7.59 7.96 -8.76
N GLU A 89 -7.31 8.73 -7.71
CA GLU A 89 -6.98 10.16 -7.80
C GLU A 89 -5.52 10.43 -8.19
N ASN A 90 -4.60 9.47 -7.99
CA ASN A 90 -3.16 9.70 -8.15
C ASN A 90 -2.49 8.84 -9.23
N TYR A 91 -3.16 7.82 -9.75
CA TYR A 91 -2.64 6.89 -10.74
C TYR A 91 -3.59 6.74 -11.93
N GLU A 92 -3.04 6.42 -13.09
CA GLU A 92 -3.78 6.24 -14.34
C GLU A 92 -4.07 4.77 -14.67
N LEU A 93 -3.72 3.86 -13.75
CA LEU A 93 -3.95 2.42 -13.87
C LEU A 93 -5.40 2.12 -14.28
N PRO A 94 -5.63 1.43 -15.40
CA PRO A 94 -6.98 1.18 -15.89
C PRO A 94 -7.76 0.17 -15.05
N TYR A 95 -7.06 -0.72 -14.34
CA TYR A 95 -7.69 -1.73 -13.51
C TYR A 95 -6.77 -2.22 -12.39
N TYR A 96 -7.29 -2.28 -11.18
CA TYR A 96 -6.61 -2.85 -10.03
C TYR A 96 -7.58 -3.60 -9.12
N THR A 97 -7.06 -4.52 -8.32
CA THR A 97 -7.84 -5.31 -7.37
C THR A 97 -7.21 -5.31 -6.00
N ILE A 98 -8.04 -5.26 -4.97
CA ILE A 98 -7.64 -5.50 -3.59
C ILE A 98 -7.91 -6.97 -3.27
N SER A 99 -6.87 -7.72 -2.96
CA SER A 99 -6.92 -9.18 -2.88
C SER A 99 -6.44 -9.66 -1.51
N PRO A 100 -7.34 -9.74 -0.50
CA PRO A 100 -6.99 -10.33 0.78
C PRO A 100 -6.78 -11.85 0.67
N THR A 101 -5.95 -12.39 1.54
CA THR A 101 -5.89 -13.83 1.80
C THR A 101 -6.85 -14.15 2.94
N TYR A 102 -7.53 -15.29 2.85
CA TYR A 102 -8.43 -15.78 3.90
C TYR A 102 -8.42 -17.31 3.94
N SER A 103 -8.91 -17.87 5.04
CA SER A 103 -9.01 -19.31 5.21
C SER A 103 -10.45 -19.74 5.52
N ILE A 104 -10.79 -20.96 5.20
CA ILE A 104 -12.10 -21.53 5.47
C ILE A 104 -11.93 -22.83 6.27
N CYS A 105 -12.55 -22.86 7.44
CA CYS A 105 -12.75 -24.08 8.21
C CYS A 105 -14.11 -24.70 7.84
N SER A 106 -14.15 -26.00 7.63
CA SER A 106 -15.39 -26.72 7.32
C SER A 106 -16.49 -26.59 8.38
N GLU A 107 -16.11 -26.34 9.65
CA GLU A 107 -17.07 -26.19 10.76
C GLU A 107 -17.30 -24.74 11.18
N HIS A 108 -16.22 -23.93 11.20
CA HIS A 108 -16.28 -22.56 11.73
C HIS A 108 -16.32 -21.48 10.63
N GLY A 109 -16.30 -21.90 9.34
CA GLY A 109 -16.42 -20.98 8.22
C GLY A 109 -15.20 -20.09 8.01
N TYR A 110 -15.43 -18.80 7.78
CA TYR A 110 -14.42 -17.82 7.41
C TYR A 110 -13.46 -17.47 8.54
N LEU A 111 -12.16 -17.46 8.21
CA LEU A 111 -11.05 -17.04 9.08
C LEU A 111 -10.23 -15.98 8.33
N ALA A 112 -9.89 -14.88 9.00
CA ALA A 112 -9.08 -13.83 8.41
C ALA A 112 -7.62 -14.30 8.23
N GLY A 113 -7.01 -13.89 7.09
CA GLY A 113 -5.61 -14.19 6.79
C GLY A 113 -5.32 -15.66 6.48
N GLU A 114 -4.03 -15.99 6.42
CA GLU A 114 -3.55 -17.36 6.22
C GLU A 114 -3.54 -18.13 7.54
N GLN A 115 -4.51 -19.00 7.71
CA GLN A 115 -4.65 -19.91 8.86
C GLN A 115 -4.64 -21.34 8.35
N LYS A 116 -3.53 -22.06 8.47
CA LYS A 116 -3.44 -23.47 8.02
C LYS A 116 -4.19 -24.43 8.92
N VAL A 117 -4.45 -24.03 10.15
CA VAL A 117 -5.16 -24.79 11.17
C VAL A 117 -6.20 -23.87 11.80
N CYS A 118 -7.40 -24.37 11.98
CA CYS A 118 -8.47 -23.62 12.63
C CYS A 118 -8.16 -23.37 14.11
N PRO A 119 -8.13 -22.13 14.58
CA PRO A 119 -7.82 -21.81 15.98
C PRO A 119 -8.89 -22.28 16.97
N GLN A 120 -10.11 -22.62 16.48
CA GLN A 120 -11.21 -23.06 17.33
C GLN A 120 -11.28 -24.58 17.48
N CYS A 121 -11.06 -25.36 16.41
CA CYS A 121 -11.18 -26.81 16.45
C CYS A 121 -9.90 -27.57 16.10
N GLY A 122 -8.80 -26.91 15.79
CA GLY A 122 -7.53 -27.54 15.44
C GLY A 122 -7.51 -28.33 14.12
N ARG A 123 -8.58 -28.27 13.31
CA ARG A 123 -8.62 -28.95 12.01
C ARG A 123 -7.90 -28.16 10.92
N PRO A 124 -7.38 -28.85 9.89
CA PRO A 124 -6.86 -28.19 8.70
C PRO A 124 -7.93 -27.30 8.04
N THR A 125 -7.49 -26.17 7.50
CA THR A 125 -8.35 -25.22 6.77
C THR A 125 -7.95 -25.15 5.31
N GLU A 126 -8.82 -24.64 4.47
CA GLU A 126 -8.50 -24.28 3.10
C GLU A 126 -8.10 -22.80 3.04
N VAL A 127 -6.85 -22.53 2.66
CA VAL A 127 -6.33 -21.17 2.46
C VAL A 127 -6.67 -20.72 1.05
N TYR A 128 -7.38 -19.59 0.91
CA TYR A 128 -7.78 -19.02 -0.36
C TYR A 128 -6.97 -17.75 -0.66
N SER A 129 -6.42 -17.69 -1.84
CA SER A 129 -5.79 -16.49 -2.38
C SER A 129 -6.05 -16.39 -3.89
N ARG A 130 -5.83 -15.20 -4.45
CA ARG A 130 -5.98 -15.00 -5.89
C ARG A 130 -4.79 -15.60 -6.63
N ILE A 131 -5.06 -16.52 -7.55
CA ILE A 131 -3.99 -17.15 -8.37
C ILE A 131 -3.80 -16.36 -9.63
N THR A 132 -4.49 -15.80 -10.36
CA THR A 132 -4.38 -14.83 -11.45
C THR A 132 -5.58 -13.89 -11.41
N GLY A 133 -6.67 -14.24 -12.07
CA GLY A 133 -7.89 -13.48 -12.06
C GLY A 133 -8.95 -13.97 -11.06
N TYR A 134 -8.75 -15.08 -10.37
CA TYR A 134 -9.77 -15.73 -9.52
C TYR A 134 -9.17 -16.34 -8.25
N TYR A 135 -10.01 -16.56 -7.24
CA TYR A 135 -9.65 -17.23 -5.99
C TYR A 135 -9.70 -18.75 -6.14
N ARG A 136 -8.70 -19.41 -5.53
CA ARG A 136 -8.63 -20.87 -5.47
C ARG A 136 -7.90 -21.29 -4.21
N PRO A 137 -8.24 -22.45 -3.60
CA PRO A 137 -7.45 -23.01 -2.51
C PRO A 137 -5.99 -23.16 -2.89
N VAL A 138 -5.08 -22.60 -2.09
CA VAL A 138 -3.64 -22.54 -2.38
C VAL A 138 -3.05 -23.95 -2.53
N GLN A 139 -3.52 -24.91 -1.74
CA GLN A 139 -3.10 -26.31 -1.80
C GLN A 139 -3.37 -26.98 -3.15
N ASN A 140 -4.24 -26.42 -3.99
CA ASN A 140 -4.58 -26.93 -5.31
C ASN A 140 -3.83 -26.22 -6.44
N TRP A 141 -2.81 -25.44 -6.13
CA TRP A 141 -2.01 -24.73 -7.13
C TRP A 141 -0.89 -25.62 -7.65
N ASN A 142 -0.38 -25.33 -8.86
CA ASN A 142 0.84 -25.97 -9.34
C ASN A 142 2.07 -25.46 -8.57
N ASP A 143 3.17 -26.22 -8.63
CA ASP A 143 4.38 -25.93 -7.86
C ASP A 143 4.94 -24.54 -8.07
N GLY A 144 4.93 -24.03 -9.31
CA GLY A 144 5.41 -22.67 -9.62
C GLY A 144 4.55 -21.58 -9.02
N LYS A 145 3.22 -21.74 -9.04
CA LYS A 145 2.31 -20.79 -8.42
C LYS A 145 2.31 -20.90 -6.89
N LEU A 146 2.51 -22.10 -6.36
CA LEU A 146 2.71 -22.28 -4.93
C LEU A 146 3.99 -21.59 -4.45
N GLN A 147 5.09 -21.73 -5.21
CA GLN A 147 6.32 -21.01 -4.93
C GLN A 147 6.15 -19.49 -5.02
N GLU A 148 5.44 -19.00 -6.03
CA GLU A 148 5.09 -17.59 -6.14
C GLU A 148 4.32 -17.10 -4.91
N PHE A 149 3.34 -17.87 -4.43
CA PHE A 149 2.58 -17.54 -3.23
C PHE A 149 3.47 -17.45 -1.99
N GLN A 150 4.39 -18.40 -1.81
CA GLN A 150 5.35 -18.40 -0.70
C GLN A 150 6.31 -17.21 -0.74
N ASN A 151 6.66 -16.75 -1.94
CA ASN A 151 7.56 -15.62 -2.13
C ASN A 151 6.85 -14.25 -2.05
N ARG A 152 5.50 -14.21 -2.03
CA ARG A 152 4.75 -12.95 -1.99
C ARG A 152 5.08 -12.12 -0.77
N LYS A 153 5.52 -10.90 -1.00
CA LYS A 153 5.43 -9.84 0.00
C LYS A 153 4.02 -9.26 -0.02
N LEU A 154 3.36 -9.33 1.10
CA LEU A 154 2.04 -8.74 1.26
C LEU A 154 2.19 -7.23 1.47
N TYR A 155 1.31 -6.45 0.87
CA TYR A 155 1.34 -5.01 1.04
C TYR A 155 0.87 -4.63 2.43
N ASP A 156 1.66 -3.84 3.11
CA ASP A 156 1.35 -3.24 4.41
C ASP A 156 0.81 -1.82 4.19
N ILE A 157 -0.51 -1.71 4.16
CA ILE A 157 -1.18 -0.43 3.87
C ILE A 157 -0.92 0.61 4.97
N GLY A 158 -0.73 0.17 6.22
CA GLY A 158 -0.47 1.06 7.35
C GLY A 158 0.90 1.73 7.30
N ASN A 159 1.88 1.05 6.70
CA ASN A 159 3.26 1.54 6.54
C ASN A 159 3.61 1.92 5.10
N SER A 160 2.65 1.90 4.19
CA SER A 160 2.85 2.34 2.80
C SER A 160 2.78 3.86 2.68
N HIS A 161 3.72 4.45 1.94
CA HIS A 161 3.85 5.89 1.81
C HIS A 161 3.91 6.32 0.35
N MET A 162 2.92 7.11 -0.08
CA MET A 162 2.93 7.71 -1.41
C MET A 162 4.03 8.78 -1.51
N LYS A 163 5.03 8.51 -2.35
CA LYS A 163 6.04 9.52 -2.71
C LYS A 163 5.37 10.55 -3.61
N LYS A 164 5.65 11.86 -3.41
CA LYS A 164 5.13 12.90 -4.30
C LYS A 164 5.61 12.59 -5.72
N LYS A 165 4.70 12.17 -6.61
CA LYS A 165 4.99 12.17 -8.04
C LYS A 165 5.26 13.61 -8.47
N ALA A 166 6.47 13.94 -8.90
CA ALA A 166 6.66 15.04 -9.83
C ALA A 166 5.88 14.64 -11.08
N ARG A 167 4.72 15.27 -11.28
CA ARG A 167 3.86 15.03 -12.43
C ARG A 167 4.72 15.28 -13.67
N ALA A 168 5.07 14.24 -14.41
CA ALA A 168 5.72 14.37 -15.70
C ALA A 168 4.77 15.18 -16.58
N VAL A 169 5.15 16.41 -16.88
CA VAL A 169 4.41 17.30 -17.77
C VAL A 169 4.31 16.60 -19.12
N ALA A 170 3.07 16.47 -19.58
CA ALA A 170 2.71 15.89 -20.86
C ALA A 170 3.69 16.31 -21.97
N LEU A 171 4.12 15.34 -22.76
CA LEU A 171 4.78 15.52 -24.03
C LEU A 171 3.82 16.20 -25.01
N ASN A 172 3.69 17.52 -24.92
CA ASN A 172 3.16 18.34 -25.99
C ASN A 172 3.72 19.78 -25.86
N GLY A 173 4.62 20.09 -26.77
CA GLY A 173 4.86 21.39 -27.39
C GLY A 173 5.10 22.60 -26.51
N GLY A 174 6.37 23.01 -26.45
CA GLY A 174 6.80 24.41 -26.57
C GLY A 174 6.30 25.39 -25.50
N GLY A 175 7.18 25.72 -24.54
CA GLY A 175 7.02 26.88 -23.67
C GLY A 175 7.72 26.69 -22.34
N GLU A 176 8.90 27.29 -22.17
CA GLU A 176 9.56 27.40 -20.87
C GLU A 176 8.66 28.10 -19.85
N PRO A 177 8.39 27.53 -18.67
CA PRO A 177 7.82 28.33 -17.59
C PRO A 177 8.94 28.95 -16.76
N ALA A 178 8.90 30.25 -16.69
CA ALA A 178 9.73 31.08 -15.83
C ALA A 178 9.75 30.55 -14.38
N VAL A 179 10.95 30.35 -13.86
CA VAL A 179 11.23 30.06 -12.45
C VAL A 179 10.74 31.24 -11.61
N LYS A 180 9.61 31.11 -10.93
CA LYS A 180 9.28 32.00 -9.82
C LYS A 180 10.06 31.53 -8.60
N GLN A 181 11.06 32.28 -8.24
CA GLN A 181 11.78 32.19 -6.99
C GLN A 181 10.78 32.31 -5.83
N SER A 182 10.64 31.25 -5.04
CA SER A 182 9.92 31.27 -3.78
C SER A 182 10.79 32.00 -2.74
N ALA A 183 10.17 32.93 -2.04
CA ALA A 183 10.77 33.66 -0.91
C ALA A 183 11.25 32.68 0.19
N PRO A 184 12.27 33.03 0.97
CA PRO A 184 12.81 32.18 2.01
C PRO A 184 11.76 31.95 3.11
N MET A 185 11.48 30.67 3.41
CA MET A 185 10.61 30.27 4.52
C MET A 185 11.36 30.33 5.87
N PRO A 186 10.69 30.71 6.96
CA PRO A 186 11.30 30.78 8.29
C PRO A 186 11.69 29.39 8.80
N GLU A 187 12.83 29.34 9.50
CA GLU A 187 13.45 28.11 10.09
C GLU A 187 12.70 27.49 11.27
N THR A 188 11.48 27.89 11.55
CA THR A 188 10.69 27.34 12.66
C THR A 188 9.74 26.26 12.19
N ALA A 189 9.80 25.08 12.83
CA ALA A 189 8.89 23.97 12.59
C ALA A 189 7.40 24.40 12.74
N VAL A 190 6.60 24.18 11.71
CA VAL A 190 5.15 24.48 11.75
C VAL A 190 4.39 23.21 12.07
N LYS A 191 3.55 23.28 13.11
CA LYS A 191 2.73 22.14 13.58
C LYS A 191 1.27 22.37 13.23
N TYR A 192 0.63 21.43 12.56
CA TYR A 192 -0.80 21.44 12.24
C TYR A 192 -1.52 20.32 12.99
N LEU A 193 -2.54 20.64 13.78
CA LEU A 193 -3.39 19.64 14.41
C LEU A 193 -4.71 19.50 13.63
N PHE A 194 -4.85 18.41 12.90
CA PHE A 194 -6.07 18.09 12.18
C PHE A 194 -7.10 17.43 13.11
N THR A 195 -8.28 18.01 13.15
CA THR A 195 -9.42 17.55 13.99
C THR A 195 -10.69 17.51 13.16
N THR A 196 -11.73 16.84 13.68
CA THR A 196 -13.09 16.88 13.14
C THR A 196 -14.09 17.21 14.24
N LYS A 197 -15.26 17.73 13.88
CA LYS A 197 -16.30 18.16 14.86
C LYS A 197 -16.84 17.00 15.69
N THR A 198 -16.84 15.79 15.16
CA THR A 198 -17.41 14.59 15.78
C THR A 198 -16.37 13.67 16.45
N CYS A 199 -15.11 14.06 16.53
CA CYS A 199 -14.02 13.22 17.01
C CYS A 199 -13.84 13.33 18.54
N PRO A 200 -14.16 12.30 19.33
CA PRO A 200 -14.00 12.33 20.79
C PRO A 200 -12.53 12.40 21.24
N ASN A 201 -11.62 11.78 20.48
CA ASN A 201 -10.18 11.77 20.78
C ASN A 201 -9.46 13.09 20.45
N CYS A 202 -10.09 13.98 19.69
CA CYS A 202 -9.52 15.28 19.35
C CYS A 202 -9.42 16.20 20.58
N SER A 203 -10.35 16.09 21.53
CA SER A 203 -10.30 16.82 22.80
C SER A 203 -9.10 16.38 23.66
N LEU A 204 -8.75 15.10 23.64
CA LEU A 204 -7.58 14.56 24.32
C LEU A 204 -6.28 15.05 23.69
N ALA A 205 -6.22 15.03 22.36
CA ALA A 205 -5.04 15.52 21.62
C ALA A 205 -4.77 16.99 21.90
N LYS A 206 -5.81 17.82 21.96
CA LYS A 206 -5.69 19.24 22.33
C LYS A 206 -5.14 19.43 23.75
N LYS A 207 -5.58 18.61 24.73
CA LYS A 207 -5.05 18.64 26.10
C LYS A 207 -3.56 18.26 26.16
N TYR A 208 -3.11 17.29 25.38
CA TYR A 208 -1.71 16.92 25.36
C TYR A 208 -0.81 18.00 24.73
N LEU A 209 -1.36 18.81 23.83
CA LEU A 209 -0.67 19.90 23.13
C LEU A 209 -0.87 21.28 23.79
N ASP A 210 -1.39 21.35 25.01
CA ASP A 210 -1.74 22.62 25.69
C ASP A 210 -0.54 23.57 25.87
N HIS A 211 0.68 23.02 25.93
CA HIS A 211 1.93 23.77 26.04
C HIS A 211 2.68 23.90 24.70
N GLU A 212 2.11 23.45 23.59
CA GLU A 212 2.73 23.44 22.28
C GLU A 212 2.05 24.46 21.36
N THR A 213 2.86 25.17 20.56
CA THR A 213 2.30 26.06 19.53
C THR A 213 1.95 25.24 18.29
N TYR A 214 0.69 25.22 17.90
CA TYR A 214 0.20 24.55 16.69
C TYR A 214 -0.95 25.31 16.03
N VAL A 215 -1.16 25.05 14.75
CA VAL A 215 -2.30 25.57 13.98
C VAL A 215 -3.42 24.53 13.99
N PRO A 216 -4.57 24.81 14.60
CA PRO A 216 -5.72 23.91 14.54
C PRO A 216 -6.33 23.94 13.14
N VAL A 217 -6.59 22.77 12.57
CA VAL A 217 -7.19 22.60 11.24
C VAL A 217 -8.39 21.67 11.36
N ASP A 218 -9.55 22.15 10.93
CA ASP A 218 -10.70 21.27 10.73
C ASP A 218 -10.53 20.51 9.41
N ALA A 219 -10.41 19.19 9.50
CA ALA A 219 -10.14 18.34 8.34
C ALA A 219 -11.33 18.26 7.36
N GLU A 220 -12.54 18.58 7.83
CA GLU A 220 -13.74 18.63 6.99
C GLU A 220 -13.84 19.96 6.24
N GLU A 221 -13.46 21.07 6.87
CA GLU A 221 -13.48 22.40 6.27
C GLU A 221 -12.26 22.68 5.37
N HIS A 222 -11.11 22.05 5.69
CA HIS A 222 -9.85 22.19 4.97
C HIS A 222 -9.38 20.86 4.35
N ALA A 223 -10.25 20.25 3.56
CA ALA A 223 -10.00 18.95 2.94
C ALA A 223 -8.78 18.94 1.99
N ASP A 224 -8.49 20.06 1.32
CA ASP A 224 -7.32 20.28 0.49
C ASP A 224 -6.02 20.28 1.31
N LEU A 225 -6.00 20.87 2.50
CA LEU A 225 -4.85 20.84 3.39
C LEU A 225 -4.66 19.45 4.00
N ALA A 226 -5.75 18.78 4.38
CA ALA A 226 -5.72 17.40 4.83
C ALA A 226 -5.16 16.45 3.75
N ARG A 227 -5.56 16.64 2.49
CA ARG A 227 -5.01 15.92 1.34
C ARG A 227 -3.54 16.21 1.11
N LYS A 228 -3.14 17.49 1.17
CA LYS A 228 -1.75 17.93 0.99
C LYS A 228 -0.80 17.19 1.93
N TYR A 229 -1.21 16.99 3.17
CA TYR A 229 -0.41 16.30 4.18
C TYR A 229 -0.78 14.81 4.35
N GLY A 230 -1.69 14.28 3.53
CA GLY A 230 -2.10 12.87 3.58
C GLY A 230 -2.69 12.48 4.93
N VAL A 231 -3.53 13.35 5.50
CA VAL A 231 -4.22 13.11 6.78
C VAL A 231 -5.47 12.29 6.50
N MET A 232 -5.53 11.07 7.03
CA MET A 232 -6.57 10.09 6.76
C MET A 232 -7.54 9.94 7.93
N GLN A 233 -7.18 10.40 9.13
CA GLN A 233 -8.01 10.31 10.33
C GLN A 233 -7.71 11.45 11.31
N ALA A 234 -8.62 11.71 12.23
CA ALA A 234 -8.47 12.71 13.30
C ALA A 234 -8.49 12.01 14.69
N PRO A 235 -7.69 12.52 15.65
CA PRO A 235 -6.71 13.59 15.51
C PRO A 235 -5.43 13.15 14.82
N THR A 236 -4.83 14.05 14.02
CA THR A 236 -3.47 13.86 13.48
C THR A 236 -2.68 15.15 13.65
N LEU A 237 -1.52 15.05 14.28
CA LEU A 237 -0.54 16.14 14.36
C LEU A 237 0.47 15.99 13.21
N VAL A 238 0.61 17.03 12.42
CA VAL A 238 1.58 17.13 11.31
C VAL A 238 2.64 18.17 11.70
N VAL A 239 3.89 17.75 11.78
CA VAL A 239 5.04 18.60 12.05
C VAL A 239 5.84 18.79 10.77
N VAL A 240 5.95 20.02 10.29
CA VAL A 240 6.65 20.39 9.06
C VAL A 240 7.93 21.12 9.41
N GLU A 241 9.07 20.54 9.02
CA GLU A 241 10.40 21.10 9.24
C GLU A 241 11.11 21.21 7.88
N GLY A 242 11.13 22.39 7.28
CA GLY A 242 11.65 22.58 5.92
C GLY A 242 10.90 21.69 4.92
N ASP A 243 11.64 20.81 4.23
CA ASP A 243 11.08 19.84 3.27
C ASP A 243 10.63 18.52 3.93
N SER A 244 10.85 18.35 5.23
CA SER A 244 10.44 17.14 5.94
C SER A 244 9.08 17.32 6.61
N CYS A 245 8.28 16.24 6.62
CA CYS A 245 6.97 16.20 7.23
C CYS A 245 6.82 14.92 8.05
N ARG A 246 6.57 15.04 9.34
CA ARG A 246 6.29 13.92 10.24
C ARG A 246 4.83 13.96 10.69
N LYS A 247 4.21 12.80 10.79
CA LYS A 247 2.81 12.67 11.20
C LYS A 247 2.69 11.80 12.45
N TYR A 248 1.89 12.25 13.39
CA TYR A 248 1.55 11.52 14.61
C TYR A 248 0.04 11.33 14.62
N VAL A 249 -0.36 10.14 14.27
CA VAL A 249 -1.75 9.76 14.09
C VAL A 249 -2.28 9.22 15.40
N ASP A 250 -3.50 9.61 15.80
CA ASP A 250 -4.19 9.35 17.05
C ASP A 250 -3.65 10.10 18.30
N ALA A 251 -4.47 10.18 19.33
CA ALA A 251 -4.14 10.89 20.57
C ALA A 251 -2.97 10.26 21.34
N SER A 252 -2.79 8.93 21.23
CA SER A 252 -1.72 8.19 21.93
C SER A 252 -0.36 8.49 21.34
N ASN A 253 -0.25 8.57 20.00
CA ASN A 253 1.01 8.92 19.33
C ASN A 253 1.35 10.41 19.49
N ILE A 254 0.33 11.28 19.51
CA ILE A 254 0.51 12.70 19.84
C ILE A 254 1.05 12.87 21.25
N LYS A 255 0.52 12.11 22.23
CA LYS A 255 1.05 12.10 23.60
C LYS A 255 2.53 11.69 23.66
N LYS A 256 2.91 10.61 22.98
CA LYS A 256 4.31 10.15 22.91
C LYS A 256 5.23 11.20 22.29
N TYR A 257 4.78 11.92 21.26
CA TYR A 257 5.53 13.01 20.66
C TYR A 257 5.84 14.11 21.67
N VAL A 258 4.83 14.58 22.43
CA VAL A 258 5.01 15.61 23.47
C VAL A 258 5.95 15.12 24.58
N GLU A 259 5.77 13.89 25.05
CA GLU A 259 6.64 13.28 26.08
C GLU A 259 8.10 13.11 25.61
N SER A 260 8.33 12.87 24.32
CA SER A 260 9.68 12.77 23.75
C SER A 260 10.35 14.14 23.58
N GLY A 261 9.59 15.19 23.29
CA GLY A 261 10.07 16.56 23.19
C GLY A 261 10.42 17.22 24.53
N MET A 262 9.87 16.74 25.64
CA MET A 262 10.20 17.21 27.00
C MET A 262 11.50 16.62 27.56
N ARG A 263 12.16 15.71 26.84
CA ARG A 263 13.41 15.04 27.28
C ARG A 263 14.67 15.54 26.56
N SER A 264 14.58 16.63 25.79
CA SER A 264 15.71 17.26 25.09
C SER A 264 16.05 18.61 25.68
#